data_f853c2b6e873d237e9ffec6106da4be8
#
_entry.id   f853c2b6e873d237e9ffec6106da4be8
#
_cell.length_a   1.000
_cell.length_b   1.000
_cell.length_c   1.000
_cell.angle_alpha   90.00
_cell.angle_beta   90.00
_cell.angle_gamma   90.00
#
_symmetry.space_group_name_H-M   'P 1'
#
loop_
_entity.id
_entity.type
_entity.pdbx_description
1 polymer ?
#
loop_
_entity_poly.entity_id
_entity_poly.type
_entity_poly.pdbx_seq_one_letter_code
_entity_poly.pdbx_strand_id
1 'polypeptide(L)'
;MGEVTGINPERTSKEEIMLICRKIAFEKGLKALNMRTVAGECGIALGTLYNYFSDKEELLISTISSLWQDFFHLSPQENQTNQLFTEYVEMLFLNVRERISEYPDFFTTHSAVIANNGKNRARTAMERCTAEIRGTLLAVLRQDSAVLSGAFGEKLTEESFVEFVLDSIIMLLMQNKPCDALVAVIGRTIYRGN
;
A
#
# COMPACT_ATOMS: atom_id res chain seq x y z
N MET A 1 -7.23 -13.26 23.70
CA MET A 1 -7.12 -12.04 24.52
C MET A 1 -5.65 -11.91 24.89
N GLY A 2 -4.88 -11.22 24.06
CA GLY A 2 -3.48 -10.94 24.31
C GLY A 2 -3.39 -9.50 24.81
N GLU A 3 -2.92 -9.32 26.04
CA GLU A 3 -2.60 -8.01 26.60
C GLU A 3 -1.57 -7.30 25.72
N VAL A 4 -1.95 -6.15 25.16
CA VAL A 4 -1.01 -5.22 24.55
C VAL A 4 -0.23 -4.61 25.72
N THR A 5 0.97 -5.16 25.97
CA THR A 5 1.93 -4.64 26.94
C THR A 5 2.18 -3.16 26.62
N GLY A 6 1.96 -2.32 27.63
CA GLY A 6 2.14 -0.87 27.54
C GLY A 6 3.54 -0.52 27.01
N ILE A 7 3.58 0.42 26.08
CA ILE A 7 4.81 0.97 25.51
C ILE A 7 5.61 1.59 26.64
N ASN A 8 6.90 1.22 26.76
CA ASN A 8 7.80 1.82 27.75
C ASN A 8 8.12 3.28 27.32
N PRO A 9 7.70 4.32 28.07
CA PRO A 9 7.88 5.72 27.69
C PRO A 9 9.34 6.14 27.44
N GLU A 10 10.30 5.40 28.00
CA GLU A 10 11.74 5.69 27.89
C GLU A 10 12.37 5.12 26.60
N ARG A 11 11.65 4.31 25.82
CA ARG A 11 12.15 3.61 24.62
C ARG A 11 11.17 3.56 23.44
N THR A 12 10.29 4.52 23.31
CA THR A 12 9.33 4.53 22.19
C THR A 12 10.08 4.65 20.86
N SER A 13 9.85 3.73 19.94
CA SER A 13 10.36 3.79 18.56
C SER A 13 9.31 4.35 17.59
N LYS A 14 9.77 4.78 16.42
CA LYS A 14 8.85 5.21 15.35
C LYS A 14 7.92 4.08 14.91
N GLU A 15 8.43 2.86 14.88
CA GLU A 15 7.71 1.63 14.53
C GLU A 15 6.56 1.35 15.51
N GLU A 16 6.81 1.51 16.82
CA GLU A 16 5.77 1.34 17.86
C GLU A 16 4.67 2.39 17.72
N ILE A 17 5.05 3.65 17.46
CA ILE A 17 4.08 4.72 17.22
C ILE A 17 3.26 4.39 15.96
N MET A 18 3.88 3.89 14.90
CA MET A 18 3.18 3.51 13.67
C MET A 18 2.20 2.35 13.88
N LEU A 19 2.50 1.38 14.74
CA LEU A 19 1.56 0.33 15.12
C LEU A 19 0.30 0.91 15.77
N ILE A 20 0.46 1.87 16.70
CA ILE A 20 -0.66 2.57 17.34
C ILE A 20 -1.44 3.40 16.32
N CYS A 21 -0.76 4.10 15.40
CA CYS A 21 -1.42 4.84 14.34
C CYS A 21 -2.29 3.94 13.45
N ARG A 22 -1.78 2.76 13.06
CA ARG A 22 -2.54 1.77 12.28
C ARG A 22 -3.73 1.23 13.06
N LYS A 23 -3.57 0.94 14.37
CA LYS A 23 -4.67 0.53 15.25
C LYS A 23 -5.77 1.60 15.31
N ILE A 24 -5.42 2.87 15.52
CA ILE A 24 -6.39 3.97 15.53
C ILE A 24 -7.09 4.08 14.17
N ALA A 25 -6.34 3.96 13.06
CA ALA A 25 -6.89 4.01 11.72
C ALA A 25 -7.88 2.87 11.45
N PHE A 26 -7.59 1.67 11.94
CA PHE A 26 -8.47 0.50 11.85
C PHE A 26 -9.75 0.69 12.67
N GLU A 27 -9.62 1.07 13.96
CA GLU A 27 -10.74 1.15 14.89
C GLU A 27 -11.64 2.39 14.68
N LYS A 28 -11.04 3.54 14.34
CA LYS A 28 -11.70 4.86 14.37
C LYS A 28 -11.59 5.63 13.05
N GLY A 29 -10.92 5.06 12.05
CA GLY A 29 -10.62 5.70 10.77
C GLY A 29 -9.45 6.69 10.82
N LEU A 30 -8.89 6.99 9.63
CA LEU A 30 -7.74 7.90 9.48
C LEU A 30 -8.03 9.33 9.98
N LYS A 31 -9.28 9.78 9.93
CA LYS A 31 -9.68 11.12 10.43
C LYS A 31 -9.47 11.29 11.94
N ALA A 32 -9.49 10.19 12.71
CA ALA A 32 -9.24 10.20 14.14
C ALA A 32 -7.77 10.44 14.51
N LEU A 33 -6.85 10.27 13.55
CA LEU A 33 -5.42 10.50 13.76
C LEU A 33 -5.14 11.99 13.95
N ASN A 34 -4.61 12.32 15.11
CA ASN A 34 -4.03 13.62 15.43
C ASN A 34 -2.95 13.46 16.50
N MET A 35 -2.07 14.46 16.61
CA MET A 35 -0.91 14.39 17.49
C MET A 35 -1.26 14.10 18.96
N ARG A 36 -2.36 14.68 19.47
CA ARG A 36 -2.76 14.46 20.87
C ARG A 36 -3.32 13.06 21.11
N THR A 37 -4.18 12.59 20.20
CA THR A 37 -4.76 11.25 20.28
C THR A 37 -3.66 10.19 20.24
N VAL A 38 -2.71 10.30 19.29
CA VAL A 38 -1.62 9.34 19.15
C VAL A 38 -0.68 9.38 20.35
N ALA A 39 -0.29 10.57 20.83
CA ALA A 39 0.55 10.68 22.04
C ALA A 39 -0.12 10.03 23.27
N GLY A 40 -1.43 10.27 23.45
CA GLY A 40 -2.22 9.66 24.53
C GLY A 40 -2.30 8.15 24.45
N GLU A 41 -2.58 7.59 23.26
CA GLU A 41 -2.65 6.13 23.05
C GLU A 41 -1.26 5.45 23.17
N CYS A 42 -0.18 6.16 22.82
CA CYS A 42 1.20 5.70 23.03
C CYS A 42 1.68 5.85 24.50
N GLY A 43 0.96 6.59 25.35
CA GLY A 43 1.40 6.88 26.71
C GLY A 43 2.64 7.77 26.79
N ILE A 44 2.90 8.62 25.78
CA ILE A 44 4.06 9.51 25.72
C ILE A 44 3.65 10.99 25.78
N ALA A 45 4.60 11.85 26.16
CA ALA A 45 4.38 13.27 26.09
C ALA A 45 4.19 13.76 24.63
N LEU A 46 3.32 14.73 24.41
CA LEU A 46 3.09 15.31 23.07
C LEU A 46 4.40 15.83 22.45
N GLY A 47 5.30 16.43 23.24
CA GLY A 47 6.62 16.87 22.78
C GLY A 47 7.50 15.73 22.27
N THR A 48 7.40 14.55 22.88
CA THR A 48 8.10 13.34 22.42
C THR A 48 7.61 12.93 21.03
N LEU A 49 6.30 12.98 20.78
CA LEU A 49 5.74 12.65 19.46
C LEU A 49 6.23 13.63 18.37
N TYR A 50 6.40 14.91 18.70
CA TYR A 50 6.95 15.91 17.77
C TYR A 50 8.42 15.67 17.38
N ASN A 51 9.17 14.86 18.15
CA ASN A 51 10.52 14.43 17.75
C ASN A 51 10.49 13.42 16.58
N TYR A 52 9.37 12.71 16.38
CA TYR A 52 9.19 11.69 15.33
C TYR A 52 8.43 12.22 14.12
N PHE A 53 7.47 13.12 14.33
CA PHE A 53 6.61 13.69 13.28
C PHE A 53 6.48 15.20 13.50
N SER A 54 6.91 15.98 12.54
CA SER A 54 6.92 17.46 12.64
C SER A 54 5.52 18.06 12.77
N ASP A 55 4.52 17.39 12.22
CA ASP A 55 3.14 17.86 12.21
C ASP A 55 2.14 16.70 11.98
N LYS A 56 0.85 17.02 12.05
CA LYS A 56 -0.25 16.07 11.78
C LYS A 56 -0.19 15.51 10.36
N GLU A 57 0.24 16.29 9.40
CA GLU A 57 0.29 15.88 8.00
C GLU A 57 1.35 14.81 7.78
N GLU A 58 2.54 14.99 8.34
CA GLU A 58 3.60 13.96 8.30
C GLU A 58 3.17 12.66 8.97
N LEU A 59 2.47 12.75 10.11
CA LEU A 59 1.89 11.59 10.79
C LEU A 59 0.90 10.84 9.88
N LEU A 60 -0.02 11.57 9.23
CA LEU A 60 -1.01 10.99 8.32
C LEU A 60 -0.36 10.36 7.09
N ILE A 61 0.57 11.07 6.43
CA ILE A 61 1.30 10.57 5.25
C ILE A 61 2.06 9.29 5.60
N SER A 62 2.78 9.29 6.73
CA SER A 62 3.53 8.12 7.20
C SER A 62 2.60 6.93 7.48
N THR A 63 1.44 7.18 8.10
CA THR A 63 0.45 6.12 8.37
C THR A 63 -0.13 5.56 7.08
N ILE A 64 -0.56 6.41 6.15
CA ILE A 64 -1.08 5.98 4.85
C ILE A 64 -0.04 5.17 4.07
N SER A 65 1.21 5.63 4.02
CA SER A 65 2.29 4.91 3.35
C SER A 65 2.54 3.53 3.97
N SER A 66 2.53 3.45 5.31
CA SER A 66 2.68 2.19 6.04
C SER A 66 1.52 1.22 5.77
N LEU A 67 0.29 1.73 5.66
CA LEU A 67 -0.88 0.92 5.30
C LEU A 67 -0.79 0.40 3.87
N TRP A 68 -0.37 1.23 2.91
CA TRP A 68 -0.17 0.78 1.54
C TRP A 68 0.88 -0.33 1.45
N GLN A 69 2.03 -0.19 2.12
CA GLN A 69 3.05 -1.24 2.19
C GLN A 69 2.47 -2.54 2.76
N ASP A 70 1.69 -2.43 3.84
CA ASP A 70 1.05 -3.59 4.49
C ASP A 70 0.02 -4.26 3.58
N PHE A 71 -0.83 -3.49 2.90
CA PHE A 71 -1.86 -4.01 1.99
C PHE A 71 -1.28 -4.78 0.81
N PHE A 72 -0.18 -4.28 0.23
CA PHE A 72 0.49 -4.91 -0.91
C PHE A 72 1.52 -5.98 -0.51
N HIS A 73 1.74 -6.16 0.80
CA HIS A 73 2.62 -7.21 1.27
C HIS A 73 1.86 -8.54 1.33
N LEU A 74 2.19 -9.46 0.41
CA LEU A 74 1.68 -10.81 0.43
C LEU A 74 2.54 -11.69 1.34
N SER A 75 1.90 -12.61 2.08
CA SER A 75 2.63 -13.57 2.90
C SER A 75 3.40 -14.56 2.00
N PRO A 76 4.47 -15.21 2.54
CA PRO A 76 5.22 -16.22 1.78
C PRO A 76 4.35 -17.39 1.28
N GLN A 77 3.23 -17.70 1.95
CA GLN A 77 2.29 -18.75 1.53
C GLN A 77 1.44 -18.32 0.32
N GLU A 78 1.28 -17.00 0.11
CA GLU A 78 0.55 -16.43 -1.03
C GLU A 78 1.47 -16.26 -2.25
N ASN A 79 2.80 -16.26 -2.06
CA ASN A 79 3.80 -16.23 -3.13
C ASN A 79 4.15 -17.66 -3.59
N GLN A 80 3.35 -18.21 -4.50
CA GLN A 80 3.65 -19.53 -5.08
C GLN A 80 4.71 -19.43 -6.18
N THR A 81 5.72 -20.28 -6.12
CA THR A 81 6.68 -20.49 -7.23
C THR A 81 5.95 -21.07 -8.44
N ASN A 82 6.14 -20.52 -9.63
CA ASN A 82 5.47 -20.88 -10.91
C ASN A 82 4.02 -20.38 -11.08
N GLN A 83 3.63 -19.30 -10.40
CA GLN A 83 2.34 -18.66 -10.61
C GLN A 83 2.36 -17.79 -11.87
N LEU A 84 1.27 -17.80 -12.65
CA LEU A 84 1.10 -16.87 -13.76
C LEU A 84 0.99 -15.43 -13.22
N PHE A 85 1.54 -14.47 -13.96
CA PHE A 85 1.47 -13.05 -13.56
C PHE A 85 0.02 -12.56 -13.43
N THR A 86 -0.89 -13.04 -14.29
CA THR A 86 -2.33 -12.75 -14.21
C THR A 86 -2.95 -13.25 -12.90
N GLU A 87 -2.62 -14.45 -12.48
CA GLU A 87 -3.11 -15.04 -11.21
C GLU A 87 -2.58 -14.26 -10.01
N TYR A 88 -1.30 -13.88 -10.06
CA TYR A 88 -0.70 -13.04 -9.02
C TYR A 88 -1.40 -11.68 -8.91
N VAL A 89 -1.65 -11.00 -10.03
CA VAL A 89 -2.33 -9.69 -10.06
C VAL A 89 -3.76 -9.80 -9.52
N GLU A 90 -4.51 -10.84 -9.90
CA GLU A 90 -5.86 -11.06 -9.41
C GLU A 90 -5.87 -11.31 -7.89
N MET A 91 -5.03 -12.21 -7.41
CA MET A 91 -4.88 -12.51 -5.98
C MET A 91 -4.47 -11.26 -5.20
N LEU A 92 -3.46 -10.52 -5.68
CA LEU A 92 -3.00 -9.27 -5.07
C LEU A 92 -4.14 -8.26 -4.96
N PHE A 93 -4.90 -8.06 -6.06
CA PHE A 93 -6.02 -7.14 -6.09
C PHE A 93 -7.11 -7.51 -5.07
N LEU A 94 -7.50 -8.78 -5.00
CA LEU A 94 -8.53 -9.26 -4.07
C LEU A 94 -8.08 -9.08 -2.61
N ASN A 95 -6.84 -9.43 -2.30
CA ASN A 95 -6.26 -9.30 -0.97
C ASN A 95 -6.20 -7.81 -0.54
N VAL A 96 -5.69 -6.95 -1.40
CA VAL A 96 -5.63 -5.50 -1.12
C VAL A 96 -7.02 -4.91 -0.92
N ARG A 97 -8.00 -5.29 -1.76
CA ARG A 97 -9.39 -4.84 -1.65
C ARG A 97 -10.02 -5.25 -0.31
N GLU A 98 -9.80 -6.49 0.13
CA GLU A 98 -10.28 -6.99 1.41
C GLU A 98 -9.68 -6.19 2.56
N ARG A 99 -8.35 -6.06 2.60
CA ARG A 99 -7.64 -5.32 3.67
C ARG A 99 -8.06 -3.85 3.73
N ILE A 100 -8.20 -3.16 2.59
CA ILE A 100 -8.66 -1.75 2.57
C ILE A 100 -10.07 -1.63 3.13
N SER A 101 -10.95 -2.61 2.91
CA SER A 101 -12.34 -2.58 3.40
C SER A 101 -12.44 -2.54 4.93
N GLU A 102 -11.40 -2.97 5.62
CA GLU A 102 -11.32 -2.94 7.09
C GLU A 102 -10.99 -1.53 7.64
N TYR A 103 -10.58 -0.59 6.78
CA TYR A 103 -10.17 0.76 7.20
C TYR A 103 -11.21 1.81 6.79
N PRO A 104 -12.03 2.30 7.75
CA PRO A 104 -13.02 3.34 7.47
C PRO A 104 -12.37 4.61 6.87
N ASP A 105 -13.01 5.17 5.85
CA ASP A 105 -12.59 6.43 5.21
C ASP A 105 -11.19 6.42 4.56
N PHE A 106 -10.58 5.23 4.30
CA PHE A 106 -9.22 5.16 3.77
C PHE A 106 -9.07 6.00 2.50
N PHE A 107 -9.86 5.74 1.46
CA PHE A 107 -9.72 6.45 0.18
C PHE A 107 -10.10 7.93 0.25
N THR A 108 -11.12 8.29 1.02
CA THR A 108 -11.53 9.70 1.17
C THR A 108 -10.46 10.52 1.86
N THR A 109 -9.84 9.98 2.91
CA THR A 109 -8.75 10.66 3.63
C THR A 109 -7.47 10.68 2.80
N HIS A 110 -7.10 9.57 2.15
CA HIS A 110 -5.96 9.49 1.23
C HIS A 110 -6.05 10.55 0.12
N SER A 111 -7.21 10.63 -0.56
CA SER A 111 -7.42 11.62 -1.62
C SER A 111 -7.33 13.05 -1.11
N ALA A 112 -7.86 13.34 0.09
CA ALA A 112 -7.76 14.65 0.71
C ALA A 112 -6.32 15.04 1.07
N VAL A 113 -5.51 14.10 1.58
CA VAL A 113 -4.09 14.32 1.90
C VAL A 113 -3.28 14.63 0.64
N ILE A 114 -3.54 13.92 -0.47
CA ILE A 114 -2.87 14.18 -1.75
C ILE A 114 -3.29 15.52 -2.35
N ALA A 115 -4.56 15.91 -2.24
CA ALA A 115 -5.10 17.15 -2.80
C ALA A 115 -4.67 18.40 -2.03
N ASN A 116 -4.45 18.30 -0.72
CA ASN A 116 -4.06 19.40 0.14
C ASN A 116 -2.56 19.75 0.03
N ASN A 117 -2.15 20.90 0.59
CA ASN A 117 -0.84 21.57 0.39
C ASN A 117 0.43 20.76 0.68
N GLY A 118 0.34 19.52 1.13
CA GLY A 118 1.43 18.56 1.28
C GLY A 118 1.87 17.88 -0.03
N LYS A 119 1.50 18.41 -1.20
CA LYS A 119 1.70 17.76 -2.51
C LYS A 119 3.09 17.12 -2.70
N ASN A 120 4.14 17.77 -2.26
CA ASN A 120 5.50 17.23 -2.43
C ASN A 120 5.80 16.09 -1.46
N ARG A 121 5.46 16.23 -0.16
CA ARG A 121 5.71 15.18 0.85
C ARG A 121 4.87 13.93 0.58
N ALA A 122 3.56 14.12 0.36
CA ALA A 122 2.66 13.01 0.05
C ALA A 122 3.07 12.31 -1.24
N ARG A 123 3.40 13.07 -2.30
CA ARG A 123 3.87 12.51 -3.56
C ARG A 123 5.16 11.72 -3.40
N THR A 124 6.17 12.27 -2.74
CA THR A 124 7.46 11.56 -2.52
C THR A 124 7.27 10.29 -1.70
N ALA A 125 6.40 10.31 -0.66
CA ALA A 125 6.11 9.14 0.14
C ALA A 125 5.39 8.05 -0.69
N MET A 126 4.41 8.44 -1.50
CA MET A 126 3.70 7.53 -2.41
C MET A 126 4.61 6.98 -3.51
N GLU A 127 5.50 7.79 -4.09
CA GLU A 127 6.50 7.36 -5.08
C GLU A 127 7.43 6.26 -4.51
N ARG A 128 7.86 6.40 -3.26
CA ARG A 128 8.65 5.35 -2.59
C ARG A 128 7.85 4.07 -2.40
N CYS A 129 6.64 4.18 -1.86
CA CYS A 129 5.77 3.04 -1.63
C CYS A 129 5.47 2.30 -2.95
N THR A 130 5.08 3.02 -3.99
CA THR A 130 4.79 2.43 -5.31
C THR A 130 6.04 1.86 -6.00
N ALA A 131 7.23 2.40 -5.75
CA ALA A 131 8.48 1.85 -6.29
C ALA A 131 8.79 0.45 -5.75
N GLU A 132 8.57 0.21 -4.46
CA GLU A 132 8.72 -1.11 -3.85
C GLU A 132 7.71 -2.12 -4.42
N ILE A 133 6.45 -1.72 -4.55
CA ILE A 133 5.38 -2.55 -5.13
C ILE A 133 5.70 -2.89 -6.60
N ARG A 134 6.13 -1.89 -7.40
CA ARG A 134 6.57 -2.11 -8.78
C ARG A 134 7.74 -3.10 -8.86
N GLY A 135 8.70 -2.99 -7.96
CA GLY A 135 9.81 -3.93 -7.88
C GLY A 135 9.35 -5.37 -7.68
N THR A 136 8.39 -5.59 -6.80
CA THR A 136 7.81 -6.92 -6.55
C THR A 136 7.05 -7.42 -7.77
N LEU A 137 6.16 -6.60 -8.37
CA LEU A 137 5.43 -6.97 -9.59
C LEU A 137 6.37 -7.31 -10.74
N LEU A 138 7.44 -6.53 -10.92
CA LEU A 138 8.43 -6.76 -11.97
C LEU A 138 9.18 -8.08 -11.74
N ALA A 139 9.52 -8.40 -10.51
CA ALA A 139 10.15 -9.68 -10.16
C ALA A 139 9.23 -10.86 -10.47
N VAL A 140 7.95 -10.77 -10.13
CA VAL A 140 6.97 -11.83 -10.46
C VAL A 140 6.78 -11.96 -11.96
N LEU A 141 6.65 -10.85 -12.70
CA LEU A 141 6.53 -10.88 -14.16
C LEU A 141 7.72 -11.58 -14.82
N ARG A 142 8.95 -11.33 -14.36
CA ARG A 142 10.19 -11.92 -14.89
C ARG A 142 10.35 -13.40 -14.53
N GLN A 143 9.70 -13.85 -13.48
CA GLN A 143 9.70 -15.27 -13.07
C GLN A 143 8.66 -16.10 -13.81
N ASP A 144 7.68 -15.47 -14.45
CA ASP A 144 6.64 -16.16 -15.19
C ASP A 144 7.15 -16.65 -16.56
N SER A 145 7.42 -17.94 -16.63
CA SER A 145 7.94 -18.60 -17.84
C SER A 145 6.95 -18.68 -19.01
N ALA A 146 5.67 -18.40 -18.77
CA ALA A 146 4.63 -18.40 -19.79
C ALA A 146 4.59 -17.07 -20.59
N VAL A 147 5.26 -16.02 -20.12
CA VAL A 147 5.37 -14.74 -20.80
C VAL A 147 6.10 -14.93 -22.14
N LEU A 148 5.50 -14.42 -23.22
CA LEU A 148 6.08 -14.50 -24.56
C LEU A 148 7.39 -13.69 -24.65
N SER A 149 8.42 -14.26 -25.26
CA SER A 149 9.71 -13.60 -25.47
C SER A 149 9.64 -12.32 -26.30
N GLY A 150 8.55 -12.10 -27.03
CA GLY A 150 8.29 -10.90 -27.83
C GLY A 150 7.19 -10.00 -27.27
N ALA A 151 6.72 -10.23 -26.03
CA ALA A 151 5.66 -9.41 -25.42
C ALA A 151 6.12 -7.97 -25.16
N PHE A 152 7.41 -7.77 -24.93
CA PHE A 152 8.00 -6.47 -24.59
C PHE A 152 9.00 -6.00 -25.65
N GLY A 153 9.14 -4.68 -25.78
CA GLY A 153 10.01 -4.02 -26.76
C GLY A 153 10.18 -2.54 -26.44
N GLU A 154 10.73 -1.77 -27.39
CA GLU A 154 11.05 -0.35 -27.17
C GLU A 154 9.85 0.53 -26.73
N LYS A 155 8.65 0.24 -27.22
CA LYS A 155 7.43 1.02 -26.92
C LYS A 155 6.68 0.52 -25.69
N LEU A 156 6.84 -0.74 -25.32
CA LEU A 156 6.23 -1.36 -24.16
C LEU A 156 7.31 -2.16 -23.43
N THR A 157 7.96 -1.54 -22.47
CA THR A 157 8.94 -2.23 -21.60
C THR A 157 8.25 -2.95 -20.46
N GLU A 158 8.91 -3.91 -19.83
CA GLU A 158 8.41 -4.59 -18.64
C GLU A 158 8.08 -3.58 -17.52
N GLU A 159 8.95 -2.57 -17.34
CA GLU A 159 8.79 -1.53 -16.34
C GLU A 159 7.55 -0.67 -16.61
N SER A 160 7.35 -0.20 -17.84
CA SER A 160 6.18 0.61 -18.22
C SER A 160 4.87 -0.19 -18.15
N PHE A 161 4.94 -1.48 -18.46
CA PHE A 161 3.80 -2.39 -18.32
C PHE A 161 3.42 -2.60 -16.86
N VAL A 162 4.38 -2.87 -15.98
CA VAL A 162 4.14 -3.01 -14.54
C VAL A 162 3.62 -1.72 -13.92
N GLU A 163 4.12 -0.55 -14.35
CA GLU A 163 3.60 0.74 -13.93
C GLU A 163 2.13 0.90 -14.32
N PHE A 164 1.78 0.61 -15.58
CA PHE A 164 0.39 0.62 -16.05
C PHE A 164 -0.51 -0.33 -15.26
N VAL A 165 -0.03 -1.55 -14.96
CA VAL A 165 -0.78 -2.53 -14.16
C VAL A 165 -1.03 -2.01 -12.75
N LEU A 166 -0.01 -1.49 -12.07
CA LEU A 166 -0.14 -0.95 -10.71
C LEU A 166 -1.10 0.24 -10.66
N ASP A 167 -0.97 1.20 -11.59
CA ASP A 167 -1.86 2.35 -11.68
C ASP A 167 -3.31 1.92 -11.91
N SER A 168 -3.51 0.90 -12.75
CA SER A 168 -4.83 0.32 -13.00
C SER A 168 -5.40 -0.35 -11.75
N ILE A 169 -4.61 -1.11 -11.01
CA ILE A 169 -5.01 -1.71 -9.72
C ILE A 169 -5.49 -0.61 -8.77
N ILE A 170 -4.66 0.41 -8.53
CA ILE A 170 -4.98 1.51 -7.62
C ILE A 170 -6.27 2.22 -8.04
N MET A 171 -6.43 2.52 -9.33
CA MET A 171 -7.63 3.17 -9.87
C MET A 171 -8.88 2.32 -9.68
N LEU A 172 -8.81 1.02 -9.95
CA LEU A 172 -9.95 0.10 -9.78
C LEU A 172 -10.34 -0.04 -8.31
N LEU A 173 -9.36 -0.12 -7.39
CA LEU A 173 -9.60 -0.13 -5.94
C LEU A 173 -10.30 1.17 -5.50
N MET A 174 -9.82 2.33 -5.94
CA MET A 174 -10.43 3.63 -5.60
C MET A 174 -11.87 3.76 -6.12
N GLN A 175 -12.18 3.15 -7.27
CA GLN A 175 -13.52 3.17 -7.87
C GLN A 175 -14.41 2.02 -7.41
N ASN A 176 -13.91 1.15 -6.53
CA ASN A 176 -14.58 -0.09 -6.10
C ASN A 176 -15.08 -0.93 -7.29
N LYS A 177 -14.24 -1.07 -8.33
CA LYS A 177 -14.52 -1.85 -9.52
C LYS A 177 -13.80 -3.20 -9.48
N PRO A 178 -14.27 -4.24 -10.20
CA PRO A 178 -13.59 -5.52 -10.32
C PRO A 178 -12.36 -5.42 -11.24
N CYS A 179 -11.43 -6.38 -11.12
CA CYS A 179 -10.18 -6.40 -11.91
C CYS A 179 -10.23 -7.30 -13.15
N ASP A 180 -11.35 -7.97 -13.43
CA ASP A 180 -11.49 -8.97 -14.51
C ASP A 180 -11.00 -8.44 -15.87
N ALA A 181 -11.40 -7.23 -16.22
CA ALA A 181 -10.99 -6.60 -17.49
C ALA A 181 -9.48 -6.34 -17.52
N LEU A 182 -8.88 -5.92 -16.40
CA LEU A 182 -7.44 -5.72 -16.30
C LEU A 182 -6.69 -7.05 -16.47
N VAL A 183 -7.11 -8.10 -15.77
CA VAL A 183 -6.52 -9.45 -15.86
C VAL A 183 -6.62 -9.97 -17.30
N ALA A 184 -7.77 -9.79 -17.96
CA ALA A 184 -7.95 -10.18 -19.37
C ALA A 184 -7.04 -9.39 -20.33
N VAL A 185 -6.83 -8.10 -20.12
CA VAL A 185 -5.91 -7.27 -20.92
C VAL A 185 -4.47 -7.72 -20.70
N ILE A 186 -4.04 -7.95 -19.46
CA ILE A 186 -2.72 -8.49 -19.13
C ILE A 186 -2.49 -9.80 -19.89
N GLY A 187 -3.40 -10.78 -19.72
CA GLY A 187 -3.26 -12.09 -20.33
C GLY A 187 -3.13 -12.04 -21.86
N ARG A 188 -3.93 -11.20 -22.52
CA ARG A 188 -3.86 -10.99 -23.98
C ARG A 188 -2.57 -10.31 -24.44
N THR A 189 -1.95 -9.51 -23.56
CA THR A 189 -0.73 -8.76 -23.89
C THR A 189 0.50 -9.64 -23.77
N ILE A 190 0.60 -10.48 -22.72
CA ILE A 190 1.85 -11.18 -22.38
C ILE A 190 1.82 -12.68 -22.70
N TYR A 191 0.65 -13.28 -22.92
CA TYR A 191 0.51 -14.69 -23.29
C TYR A 191 -0.04 -14.85 -24.71
N ARG A 192 0.13 -16.02 -25.31
CA ARG A 192 -0.53 -16.32 -26.57
C ARG A 192 -2.05 -16.32 -26.38
N GLY A 193 -2.75 -15.47 -27.10
CA GLY A 193 -4.20 -15.54 -27.16
C GLY A 193 -4.64 -16.91 -27.69
N ASN A 194 -5.57 -17.53 -26.95
CA ASN A 194 -6.40 -18.59 -27.51
C ASN A 194 -7.33 -18.00 -28.56
#